data_fc0809e5a29df65fab9dc55fc9350ce0
#
_entry.id   fc0809e5a29df65fab9dc55fc9350ce0
#
_cell.length_a   1.000
_cell.length_b   1.000
_cell.length_c   1.000
_cell.angle_alpha   90.00
_cell.angle_beta   90.00
_cell.angle_gamma   90.00
#
_symmetry.space_group_name_H-M   'P 1'
#
loop_
_entity.id
_entity.type
_entity.pdbx_description
1 polymer ?
#
loop_
_entity_poly.entity_id
_entity_poly.type
_entity_poly.pdbx_seq_one_letter_code
_entity_poly.pdbx_strand_id
1 'polypeptide(L)'
;MDEPETIGTINIAAREKLDNLVFVVNCNLQRLDGPVRGNGKIIQELEAVFRGSGWDVIKVIWGSEWDPLFAIDHNDVMQRRMDEVLDGEYQMYSVSSGADQRAHWVQDNSELESIMTNLSDDELKAIKRGGFDHKKLYAAFDKASKSSEKPTVILVKTLKGYGLGEGSEGRNIAHQKKTMSDDERIEIAKRLGIPLSDEECIDAKFYVPDQDSDEVKYLHKRRQDLGGYQPIRFEDCKSLKAPDIENFSDFTDGIDRSISTTLALVRMMSKMLRDKEIGPYLV
;
A
#
# COMPACT_ATOMS: atom_id res chain seq x y z
N MET A 1 -3.01 4.72 -8.41
CA MET A 1 -3.83 3.56 -8.88
C MET A 1 -4.97 3.99 -9.82
N ASP A 2 -5.38 5.21 -9.80
CA ASP A 2 -6.48 5.74 -10.64
C ASP A 2 -6.01 6.32 -12.00
N GLU A 3 -4.74 6.21 -12.31
CA GLU A 3 -4.21 6.58 -13.62
C GLU A 3 -4.52 5.51 -14.67
N PRO A 4 -4.95 5.90 -15.88
CA PRO A 4 -5.33 4.96 -16.94
C PRO A 4 -4.23 3.96 -17.30
N GLU A 5 -2.97 4.38 -17.27
CA GLU A 5 -1.81 3.56 -17.56
C GLU A 5 -1.64 2.43 -16.55
N THR A 6 -1.86 2.73 -15.25
CA THR A 6 -1.81 1.72 -14.19
C THR A 6 -2.92 0.69 -14.36
N ILE A 7 -4.15 1.16 -14.60
CA ILE A 7 -5.30 0.27 -14.82
C ILE A 7 -5.10 -0.60 -16.07
N GLY A 8 -4.57 -0.02 -17.15
CA GLY A 8 -4.30 -0.73 -18.40
C GLY A 8 -3.25 -1.84 -18.28
N THR A 9 -2.32 -1.75 -17.31
CA THR A 9 -1.25 -2.74 -17.13
C THR A 9 -1.60 -3.88 -16.17
N ILE A 10 -2.67 -3.76 -15.37
CA ILE A 10 -3.08 -4.79 -14.41
C ILE A 10 -3.29 -6.16 -15.09
N ASN A 11 -3.91 -6.18 -16.26
CA ASN A 11 -4.18 -7.41 -17.02
C ASN A 11 -2.90 -8.13 -17.46
N ILE A 12 -1.80 -7.41 -17.69
CA ILE A 12 -0.55 -8.00 -18.17
C ILE A 12 0.03 -8.93 -17.12
N ALA A 13 0.10 -8.49 -15.88
CA ALA A 13 0.66 -9.28 -14.78
C ALA A 13 -0.09 -10.62 -14.57
N ALA A 14 -1.43 -10.59 -14.69
CA ALA A 14 -2.24 -11.80 -14.57
C ALA A 14 -2.05 -12.74 -15.78
N ARG A 15 -1.99 -12.19 -16.99
CA ARG A 15 -1.75 -12.97 -18.21
C ARG A 15 -0.39 -13.66 -18.19
N GLU A 16 0.64 -12.95 -17.71
CA GLU A 16 2.00 -13.48 -17.59
C GLU A 16 2.19 -14.34 -16.32
N LYS A 17 1.12 -14.56 -15.53
CA LYS A 17 1.13 -15.39 -14.31
C LYS A 17 2.23 -15.00 -13.32
N LEU A 18 2.38 -13.71 -13.05
CA LEU A 18 3.40 -13.21 -12.14
C LEU A 18 3.01 -13.48 -10.68
N ASP A 19 3.08 -14.73 -10.24
CA ASP A 19 2.67 -15.18 -8.91
C ASP A 19 3.58 -14.71 -7.77
N ASN A 20 4.78 -14.24 -8.08
CA ASN A 20 5.69 -13.58 -7.15
C ASN A 20 5.47 -12.07 -7.03
N LEU A 21 4.49 -11.50 -7.75
CA LEU A 21 4.15 -10.10 -7.66
C LEU A 21 3.04 -9.86 -6.63
N VAL A 22 3.34 -9.02 -5.64
CA VAL A 22 2.36 -8.57 -4.64
C VAL A 22 2.25 -7.05 -4.70
N PHE A 23 1.05 -6.55 -5.02
CA PHE A 23 0.73 -5.14 -4.86
C PHE A 23 0.09 -4.89 -3.51
N VAL A 24 0.56 -3.86 -2.80
CA VAL A 24 -0.09 -3.36 -1.60
C VAL A 24 -0.65 -1.97 -1.91
N VAL A 25 -1.96 -1.87 -1.98
CA VAL A 25 -2.64 -0.59 -2.24
C VAL A 25 -3.04 0.04 -0.93
N ASN A 26 -2.39 1.15 -0.61
CA ASN A 26 -2.68 1.95 0.59
C ASN A 26 -3.96 2.79 0.35
N CYS A 27 -5.09 2.26 0.82
CA CYS A 27 -6.41 2.86 0.66
C CYS A 27 -6.73 3.79 1.84
N ASN A 28 -6.11 4.96 1.88
CA ASN A 28 -6.40 5.96 2.90
C ASN A 28 -7.63 6.83 2.58
N LEU A 29 -8.26 6.61 1.44
CA LEU A 29 -9.48 7.26 0.95
C LEU A 29 -9.34 8.78 0.69
N GLN A 30 -8.12 9.34 0.75
CA GLN A 30 -7.86 10.77 0.61
C GLN A 30 -6.94 11.09 -0.56
N ARG A 31 -7.27 12.18 -1.27
CA ARG A 31 -6.38 12.93 -2.16
C ARG A 31 -5.71 14.08 -1.42
N LEU A 32 -5.15 15.03 -2.18
CA LEU A 32 -4.49 16.21 -1.61
C LEU A 32 -5.46 17.12 -0.85
N ASP A 33 -6.66 17.26 -1.37
CA ASP A 33 -7.65 18.28 -1.02
C ASP A 33 -9.02 17.72 -0.63
N GLY A 34 -9.18 16.39 -0.58
CA GLY A 34 -10.45 15.77 -0.23
C GLY A 34 -10.47 14.26 -0.40
N PRO A 35 -11.64 13.65 -0.32
CA PRO A 35 -11.80 12.21 -0.51
C PRO A 35 -11.56 11.78 -1.97
N VAL A 36 -11.06 10.56 -2.17
CA VAL A 36 -10.92 9.95 -3.50
C VAL A 36 -12.29 9.79 -4.15
N ARG A 37 -13.26 9.29 -3.38
CA ARG A 37 -14.66 9.20 -3.73
C ARG A 37 -15.50 9.74 -2.56
N GLY A 38 -16.27 10.80 -2.76
CA GLY A 38 -17.15 11.30 -1.71
C GLY A 38 -18.42 10.46 -1.56
N ASN A 39 -18.96 10.01 -2.69
CA ASN A 39 -20.20 9.28 -2.81
C ASN A 39 -20.05 7.88 -3.44
N GLY A 40 -18.89 7.26 -3.30
CA GLY A 40 -18.58 5.94 -3.82
C GLY A 40 -17.78 5.11 -2.83
N LYS A 41 -17.30 3.96 -3.29
CA LYS A 41 -16.54 2.97 -2.51
C LYS A 41 -15.34 2.48 -3.31
N ILE A 42 -14.24 3.22 -3.24
CA ILE A 42 -13.05 2.96 -4.07
C ILE A 42 -12.43 1.58 -3.83
N ILE A 43 -12.52 1.04 -2.60
CA ILE A 43 -11.96 -0.29 -2.30
C ILE A 43 -12.72 -1.37 -3.05
N GLN A 44 -14.06 -1.29 -3.11
CA GLN A 44 -14.88 -2.23 -3.84
C GLN A 44 -14.70 -2.08 -5.36
N GLU A 45 -14.53 -0.86 -5.84
CA GLU A 45 -14.20 -0.59 -7.25
C GLU A 45 -12.86 -1.24 -7.63
N LEU A 46 -11.82 -1.05 -6.81
CA LEU A 46 -10.52 -1.66 -7.03
C LEU A 46 -10.57 -3.19 -6.93
N GLU A 47 -11.31 -3.74 -5.95
CA GLU A 47 -11.51 -5.18 -5.84
C GLU A 47 -12.11 -5.76 -7.12
N ALA A 48 -13.14 -5.12 -7.67
CA ALA A 48 -13.79 -5.56 -8.90
C ALA A 48 -12.82 -5.51 -10.10
N VAL A 49 -12.02 -4.46 -10.22
CA VAL A 49 -11.02 -4.31 -11.29
C VAL A 49 -9.95 -5.40 -11.20
N PHE A 50 -9.36 -5.63 -10.04
CA PHE A 50 -8.32 -6.63 -9.86
C PHE A 50 -8.84 -8.06 -10.05
N ARG A 51 -10.01 -8.39 -9.47
CA ARG A 51 -10.64 -9.70 -9.68
C ARG A 51 -10.99 -9.95 -11.13
N GLY A 52 -11.58 -8.96 -11.79
CA GLY A 52 -11.91 -9.02 -13.22
C GLY A 52 -10.69 -9.18 -14.12
N SER A 53 -9.53 -8.72 -13.66
CA SER A 53 -8.25 -8.87 -14.36
C SER A 53 -7.51 -10.16 -14.02
N GLY A 54 -8.06 -11.03 -13.18
CA GLY A 54 -7.47 -12.34 -12.86
C GLY A 54 -6.51 -12.36 -11.67
N TRP A 55 -6.46 -11.31 -10.85
CA TRP A 55 -5.65 -11.25 -9.62
C TRP A 55 -6.34 -11.94 -8.45
N ASP A 56 -5.55 -12.44 -7.52
CA ASP A 56 -6.00 -12.73 -6.16
C ASP A 56 -6.10 -11.43 -5.36
N VAL A 57 -7.23 -11.24 -4.66
CA VAL A 57 -7.50 -10.01 -3.91
C VAL A 57 -7.68 -10.34 -2.43
N ILE A 58 -6.87 -9.72 -1.59
CA ILE A 58 -6.98 -9.77 -0.14
C ILE A 58 -7.36 -8.37 0.34
N LYS A 59 -8.43 -8.26 1.14
CA LYS A 59 -8.83 -6.99 1.76
C LYS A 59 -8.50 -6.99 3.25
N VAL A 60 -7.76 -5.97 3.70
CA VAL A 60 -7.43 -5.74 5.10
C VAL A 60 -8.06 -4.43 5.53
N ILE A 61 -9.35 -4.48 5.89
CA ILE A 61 -10.21 -3.32 6.11
C ILE A 61 -10.32 -2.98 7.58
N TRP A 62 -10.65 -3.96 8.43
CA TRP A 62 -10.99 -3.80 9.83
C TRP A 62 -9.91 -4.37 10.74
N GLY A 63 -9.58 -3.65 11.81
CA GLY A 63 -8.69 -4.13 12.86
C GLY A 63 -9.33 -5.26 13.68
N SER A 64 -8.52 -5.98 14.47
CA SER A 64 -8.97 -7.09 15.30
C SER A 64 -9.94 -6.66 16.42
N GLU A 65 -9.96 -5.37 16.74
CA GLU A 65 -10.91 -4.81 17.71
C GLU A 65 -12.37 -4.92 17.25
N TRP A 66 -12.61 -5.05 15.94
CA TRP A 66 -13.94 -5.30 15.38
C TRP A 66 -14.39 -6.76 15.51
N ASP A 67 -13.47 -7.72 15.64
CA ASP A 67 -13.80 -9.14 15.62
C ASP A 67 -14.79 -9.57 16.72
N PRO A 68 -14.71 -9.08 17.98
CA PRO A 68 -15.72 -9.38 18.99
C PRO A 68 -17.12 -8.86 18.65
N LEU A 69 -17.22 -7.73 17.96
CA LEU A 69 -18.50 -7.15 17.54
C LEU A 69 -19.11 -7.97 16.39
N PHE A 70 -18.30 -8.40 15.43
CA PHE A 70 -18.75 -9.32 14.38
C PHE A 70 -19.22 -10.66 14.95
N ALA A 71 -18.58 -11.15 16.02
CA ALA A 71 -18.98 -12.43 16.64
C ALA A 71 -20.40 -12.40 17.25
N ILE A 72 -20.93 -11.22 17.59
CA ILE A 72 -22.29 -11.04 18.13
C ILE A 72 -23.28 -10.48 17.11
N ASP A 73 -22.84 -10.22 15.90
CA ASP A 73 -23.67 -9.74 14.77
C ASP A 73 -24.36 -10.92 14.06
N HIS A 74 -25.37 -11.50 14.72
CA HIS A 74 -26.04 -12.70 14.23
C HIS A 74 -26.91 -12.49 12.99
N ASN A 75 -27.29 -11.25 12.71
CA ASN A 75 -28.18 -10.87 11.60
C ASN A 75 -27.46 -10.07 10.52
N ASP A 76 -26.11 -9.99 10.55
CA ASP A 76 -25.27 -9.24 9.61
C ASP A 76 -25.62 -7.73 9.53
N VAL A 77 -26.19 -7.15 10.61
CA VAL A 77 -26.58 -5.74 10.60
C VAL A 77 -25.39 -4.81 10.55
N MET A 78 -24.27 -5.17 11.21
CA MET A 78 -23.03 -4.42 11.11
C MET A 78 -22.43 -4.51 9.71
N GLN A 79 -22.39 -5.71 9.15
CA GLN A 79 -21.86 -5.90 7.80
C GLN A 79 -22.66 -5.10 6.77
N ARG A 80 -24.00 -5.16 6.84
CA ARG A 80 -24.85 -4.32 5.98
C ARG A 80 -24.59 -2.83 6.18
N ARG A 81 -24.49 -2.37 7.44
CA ARG A 81 -24.16 -0.97 7.71
C ARG A 81 -22.80 -0.56 7.13
N MET A 82 -21.77 -1.40 7.27
CA MET A 82 -20.47 -1.17 6.66
C MET A 82 -20.54 -1.10 5.13
N ASP A 83 -21.42 -1.89 4.54
CA ASP A 83 -21.64 -1.87 3.08
C ASP A 83 -22.45 -0.66 2.61
N GLU A 84 -23.22 -0.01 3.46
CA GLU A 84 -23.93 1.22 3.16
C GLU A 84 -23.05 2.47 3.24
N VAL A 85 -22.18 2.54 4.25
CA VAL A 85 -21.33 3.70 4.52
C VAL A 85 -20.40 4.01 3.36
N LEU A 86 -20.43 5.24 2.89
CA LEU A 86 -19.61 5.72 1.78
C LEU A 86 -18.22 6.19 2.22
N ASP A 87 -17.31 6.32 1.29
CA ASP A 87 -15.93 6.75 1.56
C ASP A 87 -15.87 8.13 2.22
N GLY A 88 -16.75 9.05 1.86
CA GLY A 88 -16.85 10.37 2.48
C GLY A 88 -17.26 10.32 3.94
N GLU A 89 -18.19 9.43 4.30
CA GLU A 89 -18.61 9.21 5.69
C GLU A 89 -17.49 8.60 6.53
N TYR A 90 -16.75 7.62 5.98
CA TYR A 90 -15.56 7.07 6.65
C TYR A 90 -14.47 8.12 6.89
N GLN A 91 -14.35 9.09 6.01
CA GLN A 91 -13.45 10.23 6.22
C GLN A 91 -13.93 11.11 7.38
N MET A 92 -15.22 11.41 7.45
CA MET A 92 -15.83 12.15 8.55
C MET A 92 -15.57 11.46 9.88
N TYR A 93 -15.78 10.13 9.97
CA TYR A 93 -15.50 9.37 11.18
C TYR A 93 -14.06 9.49 11.67
N SER A 94 -13.10 9.69 10.78
CA SER A 94 -11.70 9.80 11.18
C SER A 94 -11.37 11.06 11.99
N VAL A 95 -12.24 12.07 11.95
CA VAL A 95 -12.05 13.36 12.63
C VAL A 95 -13.18 13.69 13.61
N SER A 96 -14.20 12.85 13.72
CA SER A 96 -15.35 13.01 14.63
C SER A 96 -15.05 12.47 16.02
N SER A 97 -15.83 12.90 17.03
CA SER A 97 -15.84 12.27 18.33
C SER A 97 -16.42 10.86 18.29
N GLY A 98 -16.13 10.02 19.30
CA GLY A 98 -16.74 8.68 19.39
C GLY A 98 -18.27 8.75 19.51
N ALA A 99 -18.80 9.73 20.25
CA ALA A 99 -20.25 9.95 20.38
C ALA A 99 -20.90 10.27 19.02
N ASP A 100 -20.31 11.17 18.23
CA ASP A 100 -20.82 11.51 16.91
C ASP A 100 -20.73 10.31 15.94
N GLN A 101 -19.63 9.54 16.02
CA GLN A 101 -19.48 8.31 15.25
C GLN A 101 -20.57 7.30 15.59
N ARG A 102 -20.84 7.08 16.88
CA ARG A 102 -21.88 6.17 17.37
C ARG A 102 -23.25 6.59 16.85
N ALA A 103 -23.61 7.85 17.06
CA ALA A 103 -24.92 8.37 16.67
C ALA A 103 -25.16 8.21 15.16
N HIS A 104 -24.16 8.56 14.34
CA HIS A 104 -24.27 8.45 12.88
C HIS A 104 -24.20 6.99 12.41
N TRP A 105 -23.42 6.13 13.08
CA TRP A 105 -23.30 4.72 12.72
C TRP A 105 -24.56 3.94 13.00
N VAL A 106 -25.14 4.12 14.20
CA VAL A 106 -26.31 3.37 14.68
C VAL A 106 -27.57 3.83 13.94
N GLN A 107 -27.70 5.13 13.67
CA GLN A 107 -28.96 5.71 13.17
C GLN A 107 -30.14 5.28 14.07
N ASP A 108 -31.27 4.86 13.47
CA ASP A 108 -32.45 4.38 14.20
C ASP A 108 -32.51 2.84 14.31
N ASN A 109 -31.37 2.14 14.19
CA ASN A 109 -31.30 0.67 14.22
C ASN A 109 -30.99 0.18 15.64
N SER A 110 -32.00 -0.33 16.34
CA SER A 110 -31.88 -0.82 17.73
C SER A 110 -30.94 -2.02 17.90
N GLU A 111 -30.76 -2.84 16.87
CA GLU A 111 -29.85 -3.98 16.89
C GLU A 111 -28.39 -3.51 16.78
N LEU A 112 -28.10 -2.55 15.90
CA LEU A 112 -26.79 -1.88 15.86
C LEU A 112 -26.50 -1.16 17.18
N GLU A 113 -27.47 -0.49 17.77
CA GLU A 113 -27.33 0.17 19.06
C GLU A 113 -26.93 -0.85 20.14
N SER A 114 -27.62 -1.98 20.20
CA SER A 114 -27.30 -3.07 21.15
C SER A 114 -25.89 -3.60 21.01
N ILE A 115 -25.40 -3.79 19.77
CA ILE A 115 -24.02 -4.23 19.50
C ILE A 115 -23.02 -3.15 19.94
N MET A 116 -23.27 -1.90 19.56
CA MET A 116 -22.37 -0.78 19.82
C MET A 116 -22.30 -0.35 21.28
N THR A 117 -23.29 -0.70 22.11
CA THR A 117 -23.22 -0.46 23.58
C THR A 117 -22.10 -1.24 24.28
N ASN A 118 -21.52 -2.26 23.64
CA ASN A 118 -20.36 -2.99 24.16
C ASN A 118 -19.04 -2.20 24.10
N LEU A 119 -19.04 -1.01 23.50
CA LEU A 119 -17.90 -0.11 23.43
C LEU A 119 -18.25 1.25 24.04
N SER A 120 -17.34 1.84 24.79
CA SER A 120 -17.37 3.26 25.09
C SER A 120 -17.08 4.12 23.85
N ASP A 121 -17.36 5.41 23.92
CA ASP A 121 -17.06 6.33 22.81
C ASP A 121 -15.55 6.46 22.56
N ASP A 122 -14.75 6.40 23.62
CA ASP A 122 -13.28 6.43 23.51
C ASP A 122 -12.74 5.14 22.85
N GLU A 123 -13.26 3.99 23.23
CA GLU A 123 -12.92 2.71 22.59
C GLU A 123 -13.33 2.69 21.14
N LEU A 124 -14.53 3.19 20.80
CA LEU A 124 -14.97 3.30 19.40
C LEU A 124 -14.04 4.17 18.57
N LYS A 125 -13.63 5.33 19.12
CA LYS A 125 -12.66 6.23 18.45
C LYS A 125 -11.29 5.58 18.29
N ALA A 126 -10.88 4.72 19.23
CA ALA A 126 -9.57 4.06 19.24
C ALA A 126 -9.48 2.84 18.30
N ILE A 127 -10.60 2.32 17.82
CA ILE A 127 -10.60 1.15 16.93
C ILE A 127 -9.75 1.42 15.68
N LYS A 128 -8.84 0.50 15.40
CA LYS A 128 -7.92 0.61 14.28
C LYS A 128 -8.56 0.15 12.98
N ARG A 129 -8.10 0.77 11.89
CA ARG A 129 -8.29 0.22 10.55
C ARG A 129 -7.35 -0.96 10.33
N GLY A 130 -7.73 -1.88 9.46
CA GLY A 130 -6.97 -3.11 9.20
C GLY A 130 -5.52 -2.89 8.83
N GLY A 131 -5.20 -1.78 8.14
CA GLY A 131 -3.84 -1.42 7.78
C GLY A 131 -2.91 -1.07 8.94
N PHE A 132 -3.43 -0.96 10.15
CA PHE A 132 -2.67 -0.74 11.38
C PHE A 132 -2.72 -1.95 12.31
N ASP A 133 -3.31 -3.05 11.87
CA ASP A 133 -3.34 -4.33 12.56
C ASP A 133 -2.24 -5.24 12.06
N HIS A 134 -1.17 -5.35 12.83
CA HIS A 134 0.01 -6.12 12.46
C HIS A 134 -0.29 -7.61 12.26
N LYS A 135 -1.24 -8.18 13.02
CA LYS A 135 -1.62 -9.60 12.90
C LYS A 135 -2.34 -9.87 11.57
N LYS A 136 -3.31 -9.01 11.23
CA LYS A 136 -4.05 -9.12 9.96
C LYS A 136 -3.16 -8.84 8.76
N LEU A 137 -2.24 -7.87 8.86
CA LEU A 137 -1.25 -7.61 7.83
C LEU A 137 -0.31 -8.80 7.64
N TYR A 138 0.23 -9.36 8.73
CA TYR A 138 1.07 -10.55 8.64
C TYR A 138 0.36 -11.71 7.95
N ALA A 139 -0.88 -12.01 8.36
CA ALA A 139 -1.69 -13.05 7.75
C ALA A 139 -1.95 -12.81 6.25
N ALA A 140 -2.16 -11.55 5.85
CA ALA A 140 -2.36 -11.18 4.45
C ALA A 140 -1.09 -11.41 3.62
N PHE A 141 0.08 -11.00 4.12
CA PHE A 141 1.36 -11.25 3.45
C PHE A 141 1.72 -12.74 3.41
N ASP A 142 1.49 -13.49 4.50
CA ASP A 142 1.69 -14.93 4.53
C ASP A 142 0.81 -15.64 3.49
N LYS A 143 -0.45 -15.24 3.37
CA LYS A 143 -1.35 -15.76 2.32
C LYS A 143 -0.86 -15.40 0.92
N ALA A 144 -0.46 -14.14 0.70
CA ALA A 144 0.02 -13.67 -0.60
C ALA A 144 1.30 -14.42 -1.03
N SER A 145 2.21 -14.72 -0.08
CA SER A 145 3.45 -15.45 -0.38
C SER A 145 3.24 -16.91 -0.79
N LYS A 146 2.05 -17.44 -0.57
CA LYS A 146 1.64 -18.81 -0.93
C LYS A 146 0.75 -18.86 -2.18
N SER A 147 0.48 -17.74 -2.81
CA SER A 147 -0.25 -17.67 -4.08
C SER A 147 0.56 -18.34 -5.18
N SER A 148 -0.12 -18.99 -6.10
CA SER A 148 0.48 -19.61 -7.28
C SER A 148 -0.32 -19.29 -8.53
N GLU A 149 0.37 -19.13 -9.65
CA GLU A 149 -0.19 -18.83 -10.96
C GLU A 149 -0.89 -17.48 -11.12
N LYS A 150 -1.00 -16.67 -10.03
CA LYS A 150 -1.68 -15.37 -10.07
C LYS A 150 -0.93 -14.34 -9.25
N PRO A 151 -0.84 -13.10 -9.72
CA PRO A 151 -0.41 -11.99 -8.88
C PRO A 151 -1.44 -11.71 -7.78
N THR A 152 -0.98 -11.18 -6.65
CA THR A 152 -1.84 -10.85 -5.51
C THR A 152 -1.88 -9.35 -5.28
N VAL A 153 -3.06 -8.80 -5.00
CA VAL A 153 -3.20 -7.44 -4.46
C VAL A 153 -3.75 -7.48 -3.04
N ILE A 154 -3.13 -6.72 -2.15
CA ILE A 154 -3.61 -6.48 -0.79
C ILE A 154 -4.16 -5.07 -0.74
N LEU A 155 -5.48 -4.92 -0.60
CA LEU A 155 -6.16 -3.64 -0.44
C LEU A 155 -6.21 -3.32 1.06
N VAL A 156 -5.42 -2.34 1.48
CA VAL A 156 -5.20 -2.04 2.90
C VAL A 156 -5.88 -0.74 3.26
N LYS A 157 -6.90 -0.80 4.13
CA LYS A 157 -7.56 0.42 4.62
C LYS A 157 -6.71 1.08 5.70
N THR A 158 -6.32 2.32 5.47
CA THR A 158 -5.48 3.11 6.36
C THR A 158 -6.09 4.48 6.64
N LEU A 159 -5.36 5.34 7.31
CA LEU A 159 -5.69 6.72 7.58
C LEU A 159 -4.50 7.59 7.22
N LYS A 160 -4.72 8.64 6.42
CA LYS A 160 -3.67 9.60 6.06
C LYS A 160 -3.15 10.31 7.30
N GLY A 161 -1.83 10.34 7.44
CA GLY A 161 -1.19 10.98 8.61
C GLY A 161 -1.34 10.22 9.92
N TYR A 162 -1.66 8.91 9.88
CA TYR A 162 -1.73 8.08 11.07
C TYR A 162 -0.47 8.21 11.92
N GLY A 163 -0.66 8.45 13.23
CA GLY A 163 0.42 8.65 14.17
C GLY A 163 0.95 10.08 14.28
N LEU A 164 0.53 11.01 13.40
CA LEU A 164 0.98 12.42 13.43
C LEU A 164 0.23 13.30 14.44
N GLY A 165 -0.63 12.71 15.27
CA GLY A 165 -1.46 13.41 16.24
C GLY A 165 -2.76 13.97 15.68
N GLU A 166 -3.68 14.33 16.58
CA GLU A 166 -5.06 14.75 16.22
C GLU A 166 -5.12 15.97 15.29
N GLY A 167 -4.16 16.87 15.36
CA GLY A 167 -4.09 18.05 14.49
C GLY A 167 -3.82 17.75 13.02
N SER A 168 -3.33 16.56 12.68
CA SER A 168 -2.90 16.18 11.32
C SER A 168 -3.59 14.92 10.81
N GLU A 169 -3.89 13.98 11.70
CA GLU A 169 -4.43 12.66 11.37
C GLU A 169 -5.81 12.78 10.71
N GLY A 170 -5.97 12.15 9.55
CA GLY A 170 -7.20 12.22 8.77
C GLY A 170 -7.49 13.57 8.10
N ARG A 171 -6.62 14.55 8.24
CA ARG A 171 -6.81 15.91 7.72
C ARG A 171 -5.96 16.19 6.50
N ASN A 172 -6.39 17.11 5.65
CA ASN A 172 -5.65 17.49 4.43
C ASN A 172 -4.26 18.05 4.73
N ILE A 173 -4.09 18.73 5.88
CA ILE A 173 -2.81 19.29 6.30
C ILE A 173 -1.71 18.23 6.47
N ALA A 174 -2.06 16.98 6.72
CA ALA A 174 -1.09 15.89 6.81
C ALA A 174 -0.20 15.78 5.56
N HIS A 175 -0.71 16.15 4.38
CA HIS A 175 0.05 16.12 3.14
C HIS A 175 1.15 17.18 3.06
N GLN A 176 0.91 18.34 3.68
CA GLN A 176 1.81 19.50 3.61
C GLN A 176 2.68 19.67 4.87
N LYS A 177 2.52 18.79 5.86
CA LYS A 177 3.27 18.88 7.11
C LYS A 177 4.75 18.60 6.88
N LYS A 178 5.59 19.63 7.07
CA LYS A 178 7.05 19.56 6.84
C LYS A 178 7.85 19.42 8.12
N THR A 179 7.29 19.83 9.24
CA THR A 179 7.97 19.85 10.54
C THR A 179 7.05 19.32 11.62
N MET A 180 7.63 18.77 12.67
CA MET A 180 6.94 18.33 13.88
C MET A 180 7.48 19.14 15.05
N SER A 181 6.59 19.55 15.96
CA SER A 181 6.99 20.12 17.25
C SER A 181 7.60 19.05 18.16
N ASP A 182 8.27 19.48 19.22
CA ASP A 182 8.86 18.59 20.20
C ASP A 182 7.78 17.75 20.89
N ASP A 183 6.65 18.38 21.28
CA ASP A 183 5.51 17.68 21.89
C ASP A 183 4.91 16.60 20.97
N GLU A 184 4.78 16.90 19.67
CA GLU A 184 4.28 15.93 18.70
C GLU A 184 5.21 14.72 18.58
N ARG A 185 6.52 14.92 18.59
CA ARG A 185 7.50 13.81 18.53
C ARG A 185 7.40 12.92 19.75
N ILE A 186 7.28 13.52 20.94
CA ILE A 186 7.08 12.80 22.20
C ILE A 186 5.76 12.02 22.20
N GLU A 187 4.67 12.65 21.77
CA GLU A 187 3.36 11.99 21.68
C GLU A 187 3.37 10.80 20.73
N ILE A 188 3.99 10.95 19.55
CA ILE A 188 4.14 9.87 18.57
C ILE A 188 4.93 8.69 19.14
N ALA A 189 6.05 8.97 19.80
CA ALA A 189 6.87 7.92 20.41
C ALA A 189 6.08 7.15 21.49
N LYS A 190 5.37 7.85 22.36
CA LYS A 190 4.50 7.25 23.38
C LYS A 190 3.38 6.42 22.76
N ARG A 191 2.70 6.95 21.73
CA ARG A 191 1.60 6.25 21.04
C ARG A 191 2.07 4.99 20.30
N LEU A 192 3.27 5.02 19.75
CA LEU A 192 3.85 3.88 19.03
C LEU A 192 4.63 2.92 19.94
N GLY A 193 4.72 3.22 21.23
CA GLY A 193 5.45 2.41 22.21
C GLY A 193 6.97 2.38 21.96
N ILE A 194 7.53 3.45 21.39
CA ILE A 194 8.97 3.58 21.16
C ILE A 194 9.64 3.93 22.49
N PRO A 195 10.56 3.11 23.01
CA PRO A 195 11.15 3.27 24.34
C PRO A 195 12.32 4.28 24.33
N LEU A 196 12.03 5.52 24.00
CA LEU A 196 12.96 6.65 24.05
C LEU A 196 12.53 7.63 25.14
N SER A 197 13.49 8.32 25.76
CA SER A 197 13.21 9.44 26.67
C SER A 197 12.64 10.65 25.90
N ASP A 198 11.99 11.57 26.62
CA ASP A 198 11.45 12.78 25.99
C ASP A 198 12.55 13.59 25.29
N GLU A 199 13.76 13.71 25.90
CA GLU A 199 14.92 14.37 25.28
C GLU A 199 15.38 13.64 24.02
N GLU A 200 15.41 12.33 24.03
CA GLU A 200 15.80 11.52 22.85
C GLU A 200 14.76 11.65 21.71
N CYS A 201 13.47 11.78 22.07
CA CYS A 201 12.42 12.07 21.09
C CYS A 201 12.58 13.46 20.45
N ILE A 202 12.93 14.48 21.27
CA ILE A 202 13.21 15.85 20.80
C ILE A 202 14.40 15.86 19.86
N ASP A 203 15.46 15.13 20.19
CA ASP A 203 16.65 14.97 19.34
C ASP A 203 16.42 14.08 18.12
N ALA A 204 15.25 13.47 18.01
CA ALA A 204 14.89 12.52 16.96
C ALA A 204 15.92 11.37 16.81
N LYS A 205 16.38 10.83 17.94
CA LYS A 205 17.32 9.69 17.93
C LYS A 205 16.70 8.44 17.31
N PHE A 206 17.53 7.70 16.60
CA PHE A 206 17.11 6.40 16.09
C PHE A 206 17.04 5.39 17.24
N TYR A 207 15.90 4.75 17.39
CA TYR A 207 15.74 3.58 18.25
C TYR A 207 16.35 2.35 17.55
N VAL A 208 17.29 1.72 18.20
CA VAL A 208 17.88 0.45 17.76
C VAL A 208 17.46 -0.62 18.75
N PRO A 209 16.63 -1.60 18.33
CA PRO A 209 16.23 -2.68 19.24
C PRO A 209 17.41 -3.54 19.66
N ASP A 210 17.28 -4.18 20.84
CA ASP A 210 18.27 -5.12 21.35
C ASP A 210 18.47 -6.26 20.34
N GLN A 211 19.74 -6.54 20.00
CA GLN A 211 20.10 -7.60 19.06
C GLN A 211 19.69 -9.00 19.57
N ASP A 212 19.55 -9.14 20.89
CA ASP A 212 19.12 -10.39 21.53
C ASP A 212 17.59 -10.49 21.71
N SER A 213 16.82 -9.46 21.30
CA SER A 213 15.36 -9.51 21.34
C SER A 213 14.80 -10.58 20.38
N ASP A 214 13.64 -11.12 20.72
CA ASP A 214 13.00 -12.16 19.91
C ASP A 214 12.62 -11.65 18.51
N GLU A 215 12.25 -10.37 18.40
CA GLU A 215 11.92 -9.72 17.14
C GLU A 215 13.12 -9.65 16.20
N VAL A 216 14.28 -9.25 16.72
CA VAL A 216 15.53 -9.16 15.93
C VAL A 216 16.03 -10.54 15.54
N LYS A 217 16.00 -11.51 16.45
CA LYS A 217 16.32 -12.91 16.14
C LYS A 217 15.42 -13.50 15.06
N TYR A 218 14.10 -13.22 15.14
CA TYR A 218 13.15 -13.62 14.12
C TYR A 218 13.49 -12.98 12.75
N LEU A 219 13.76 -11.66 12.74
CA LEU A 219 14.13 -10.94 11.52
C LEU A 219 15.40 -11.55 10.89
N HIS A 220 16.45 -11.76 11.66
CA HIS A 220 17.70 -12.34 11.17
C HIS A 220 17.51 -13.75 10.61
N LYS A 221 16.74 -14.59 11.34
CA LYS A 221 16.43 -15.94 10.87
C LYS A 221 15.69 -15.91 9.53
N ARG A 222 14.64 -15.08 9.40
CA ARG A 222 13.90 -14.94 8.13
C ARG A 222 14.79 -14.48 6.99
N ARG A 223 15.72 -13.55 7.25
CA ARG A 223 16.68 -13.09 6.24
C ARG A 223 17.65 -14.20 5.82
N GLN A 224 18.13 -15.00 6.76
CA GLN A 224 18.99 -16.15 6.46
C GLN A 224 18.24 -17.19 5.61
N ASP A 225 17.00 -17.52 5.97
CA ASP A 225 16.16 -18.46 5.24
C ASP A 225 15.90 -18.01 3.78
N LEU A 226 15.96 -16.69 3.51
CA LEU A 226 15.81 -16.07 2.19
C LEU A 226 17.14 -15.86 1.45
N GLY A 227 18.24 -16.44 1.92
CA GLY A 227 19.56 -16.34 1.28
C GLY A 227 20.43 -15.16 1.74
N GLY A 228 20.07 -14.52 2.85
CA GLY A 228 20.89 -13.47 3.48
C GLY A 228 20.40 -12.04 3.24
N TYR A 229 21.22 -11.07 3.64
CA TYR A 229 20.92 -9.65 3.53
C TYR A 229 21.18 -9.12 2.13
N GLN A 230 20.32 -8.25 1.64
CA GLN A 230 20.51 -7.52 0.38
C GLN A 230 21.11 -6.13 0.66
N PRO A 231 21.80 -5.57 -0.36
CA PRO A 231 22.07 -6.17 -1.65
C PRO A 231 23.41 -6.92 -1.65
N ILE A 232 23.39 -8.18 -2.02
CA ILE A 232 24.59 -8.79 -2.60
C ILE A 232 24.55 -8.36 -4.07
N ARG A 233 25.38 -7.42 -4.46
CA ARG A 233 25.55 -7.08 -5.87
C ARG A 233 26.35 -8.20 -6.52
N PHE A 234 25.73 -8.91 -7.44
CA PHE A 234 26.46 -9.78 -8.32
C PHE A 234 27.11 -8.89 -9.40
N GLU A 235 28.39 -8.67 -9.26
CA GLU A 235 29.17 -7.89 -10.23
C GLU A 235 29.67 -8.77 -11.40
N ASP A 236 29.52 -10.09 -11.29
CA ASP A 236 29.87 -11.05 -12.34
C ASP A 236 28.80 -11.03 -13.46
N CYS A 237 28.76 -9.94 -14.20
CA CYS A 237 28.05 -9.91 -15.46
C CYS A 237 29.01 -10.14 -16.62
N LYS A 238 28.57 -10.95 -17.61
CA LYS A 238 29.32 -11.10 -18.86
C LYS A 238 29.50 -9.73 -19.48
N SER A 239 30.74 -9.32 -19.73
CA SER A 239 31.02 -8.09 -20.46
C SER A 239 30.49 -8.24 -21.89
N LEU A 240 29.57 -7.36 -22.28
CA LEU A 240 29.05 -7.30 -23.64
C LEU A 240 29.94 -6.39 -24.47
N LYS A 241 30.32 -6.86 -25.67
CA LYS A 241 31.02 -6.02 -26.64
C LYS A 241 30.02 -5.05 -27.28
N ALA A 242 30.31 -3.76 -27.25
CA ALA A 242 29.51 -2.79 -27.98
C ALA A 242 29.54 -3.11 -29.49
N PRO A 243 28.40 -2.96 -30.19
CA PRO A 243 28.38 -3.15 -31.62
C PRO A 243 29.32 -2.17 -32.32
N ASP A 244 29.99 -2.61 -33.36
CA ASP A 244 30.82 -1.73 -34.17
C ASP A 244 29.99 -0.63 -34.84
N ILE A 245 30.50 0.60 -34.85
CA ILE A 245 29.81 1.74 -35.45
C ILE A 245 29.55 1.54 -36.97
N GLU A 246 30.40 0.75 -37.60
CA GLU A 246 30.23 0.36 -39.00
C GLU A 246 28.90 -0.37 -39.27
N ASN A 247 28.37 -1.09 -38.26
CA ASN A 247 27.07 -1.72 -38.37
C ASN A 247 25.91 -0.71 -38.51
N PHE A 248 26.16 0.56 -38.23
CA PHE A 248 25.21 1.65 -38.31
C PHE A 248 25.51 2.64 -39.42
N SER A 249 26.39 2.28 -40.40
CA SER A 249 26.79 3.15 -41.49
C SER A 249 25.62 3.70 -42.29
N ASP A 250 24.50 2.93 -42.44
CA ASP A 250 23.28 3.40 -43.12
C ASP A 250 22.62 4.63 -42.44
N PHE A 251 23.06 4.99 -41.24
CA PHE A 251 22.53 6.14 -40.48
C PHE A 251 23.50 7.33 -40.45
N THR A 252 24.71 7.18 -41.02
CA THR A 252 25.73 8.24 -41.02
C THR A 252 25.57 9.17 -42.20
N ASP A 253 24.98 8.66 -43.28
CA ASP A 253 24.75 9.45 -44.48
C ASP A 253 23.38 10.13 -44.41
N GLY A 254 23.31 11.38 -44.82
CA GLY A 254 22.05 12.12 -44.91
C GLY A 254 21.10 11.52 -45.94
N ILE A 255 19.81 11.68 -45.74
CA ILE A 255 18.78 11.33 -46.72
C ILE A 255 17.99 12.58 -47.11
N ASP A 256 17.52 12.64 -48.35
CA ASP A 256 16.82 13.80 -48.89
C ASP A 256 15.41 14.02 -48.32
N ARG A 257 14.96 13.20 -47.42
CA ARG A 257 13.65 13.33 -46.78
C ARG A 257 13.75 13.43 -45.27
N SER A 258 12.89 14.23 -44.70
CA SER A 258 12.73 14.29 -43.22
C SER A 258 12.12 13.01 -42.70
N ILE A 259 12.69 12.49 -41.61
CA ILE A 259 12.15 11.37 -40.84
C ILE A 259 12.03 11.78 -39.36
N SER A 260 11.07 11.18 -38.64
CA SER A 260 10.97 11.41 -37.21
C SER A 260 12.13 10.74 -36.45
N THR A 261 12.56 11.33 -35.36
CA THR A 261 13.54 10.72 -34.43
C THR A 261 13.12 9.34 -33.96
N THR A 262 11.83 9.16 -33.72
CA THR A 262 11.26 7.84 -33.36
C THR A 262 11.51 6.78 -34.43
N LEU A 263 11.28 7.12 -35.70
CA LEU A 263 11.52 6.18 -36.82
C LEU A 263 13.01 5.85 -36.97
N ALA A 264 13.89 6.83 -36.79
CA ALA A 264 15.33 6.62 -36.77
C ALA A 264 15.73 5.66 -35.63
N LEU A 265 15.25 5.90 -34.41
CA LEU A 265 15.50 5.03 -33.24
C LEU A 265 15.01 3.60 -33.51
N VAL A 266 13.77 3.40 -34.00
CA VAL A 266 13.21 2.08 -34.30
C VAL A 266 14.09 1.31 -35.28
N ARG A 267 14.61 1.97 -36.31
CA ARG A 267 15.52 1.35 -37.27
C ARG A 267 16.85 0.95 -36.67
N MET A 268 17.44 1.81 -35.80
CA MET A 268 18.67 1.51 -35.07
C MET A 268 18.45 0.33 -34.14
N MET A 269 17.38 0.34 -33.34
CA MET A 269 17.00 -0.75 -32.45
C MET A 269 16.78 -2.05 -33.20
N SER A 270 16.17 -2.02 -34.36
CA SER A 270 15.99 -3.21 -35.23
C SER A 270 17.32 -3.83 -35.69
N LYS A 271 18.37 -3.03 -35.87
CA LYS A 271 19.71 -3.54 -36.15
C LYS A 271 20.34 -4.15 -34.87
N MET A 272 20.21 -3.48 -33.76
CA MET A 272 20.72 -3.97 -32.45
C MET A 272 20.07 -5.30 -32.06
N LEU A 273 18.75 -5.46 -32.25
CA LEU A 273 18.04 -6.71 -32.01
C LEU A 273 18.53 -7.90 -32.85
N ARG A 274 19.12 -7.64 -34.01
CA ARG A 274 19.71 -8.68 -34.86
C ARG A 274 21.16 -9.04 -34.48
N ASP A 275 21.79 -8.24 -33.65
CA ASP A 275 23.11 -8.53 -33.12
C ASP A 275 23.06 -9.74 -32.19
N LYS A 276 23.96 -10.69 -32.39
CA LYS A 276 23.94 -11.96 -31.65
C LYS A 276 24.43 -11.83 -30.20
N GLU A 277 25.20 -10.79 -29.92
CA GLU A 277 25.75 -10.54 -28.57
C GLU A 277 24.81 -9.72 -27.70
N ILE A 278 24.28 -8.61 -28.23
CA ILE A 278 23.44 -7.68 -27.44
C ILE A 278 21.95 -7.89 -27.66
N GLY A 279 21.53 -8.37 -28.83
CA GLY A 279 20.11 -8.56 -29.15
C GLY A 279 19.33 -9.34 -28.10
N PRO A 280 19.85 -10.44 -27.52
CA PRO A 280 19.16 -11.20 -26.48
C PRO A 280 18.91 -10.41 -25.18
N TYR A 281 19.59 -9.28 -24.95
CA TYR A 281 19.46 -8.44 -23.76
C TYR A 281 18.60 -7.19 -23.98
N LEU A 282 18.09 -6.99 -25.20
CA LEU A 282 17.20 -5.88 -25.55
C LEU A 282 15.75 -6.36 -25.45
N VAL A 283 14.99 -5.71 -24.56
CA VAL A 283 13.57 -6.01 -24.30
C VAL A 283 12.68 -4.86 -24.74
#